data_c13f5013fa9acb1531fd140d151084e1
#
_entry.id   c13f5013fa9acb1531fd140d151084e1
#
_cell.length_a   1.000
_cell.length_b   1.000
_cell.length_c   1.000
_cell.angle_alpha   90.00
_cell.angle_beta   90.00
_cell.angle_gamma   90.00
#
_symmetry.space_group_name_H-M   'P 1'
#
loop_
_entity.id
_entity.type
_entity.pdbx_description
1 polymer ?
#
loop_
_entity_poly.entity_id
_entity_poly.type
_entity_poly.pdbx_seq_one_letter_code
_entity_poly.pdbx_strand_id
1 'polypeptide(L)'
;MIALAVISAAVIAVERWADDSRYVTVEICVEYESALAHADQLGYDSMQSYLSALKESGVVSVGVSQVALADFLLERGVSAFHGDELLDHDALTSVQHPALRSLLDRGLVNRDSLYLLPGDPELALLLESASLKEADRPTAVRLHTSGTSSVIEILSDGPVAEGFQFGFCKHQVQTVADAGLKVVPRLMNPKSASIDAIDAVLAHLDDVEECTTVIFSGTEAFGSPHNLRYTAGRLLEMGIAPGMVEFSVQAGDRQLAQLVDYEVIRIHSIVPSEYSVLSAREMLDRLFRAVSERNVRLLYLRPHLIEPQLEDGNALDFINSLRYRLESNGYVMGPAQAYPRSSPRLLEPLVPVMALGAVALFVLIVLYVYPMPALPQVGLAFVASLAVVGIAYLDKLLARLLLSLGVAVMVPAVAVLVSVVRVSGLSTRRAGHPLISALRGWLLAVFVAVAGGLVVAGILSDRSFFSKIVQFLGVKASHT
;
A
#
# COMPACT_ATOMS: atom_id res chain seq x y z
N MET A 1 -30.22 -5.55 25.39
CA MET A 1 -28.88 -5.16 24.92
C MET A 1 -28.32 -6.14 23.88
N ILE A 2 -28.24 -7.47 24.15
CA ILE A 2 -27.69 -8.45 23.19
C ILE A 2 -28.41 -8.41 21.83
N ALA A 3 -29.75 -8.41 21.82
CA ALA A 3 -30.50 -8.29 20.57
C ALA A 3 -30.21 -7.00 19.80
N LEU A 4 -30.09 -5.88 20.52
CA LEU A 4 -29.68 -4.60 19.90
C LEU A 4 -28.28 -4.66 19.30
N ALA A 5 -27.32 -5.34 19.97
CA ALA A 5 -25.99 -5.54 19.43
C ALA A 5 -26.01 -6.36 18.13
N VAL A 6 -26.80 -7.41 18.05
CA VAL A 6 -26.95 -8.23 16.83
C VAL A 6 -27.60 -7.41 15.70
N ILE A 7 -28.65 -6.63 16.01
CA ILE A 7 -29.30 -5.75 15.01
C ILE A 7 -28.28 -4.70 14.51
N SER A 8 -27.55 -4.05 15.41
CA SER A 8 -26.52 -3.07 15.05
C SER A 8 -25.45 -3.69 14.15
N ALA A 9 -25.00 -4.90 14.48
CA ALA A 9 -24.04 -5.62 13.67
C ALA A 9 -24.59 -6.00 12.29
N ALA A 10 -25.86 -6.39 12.21
CA ALA A 10 -26.52 -6.68 10.93
C ALA A 10 -26.61 -5.43 10.05
N VAL A 11 -26.95 -4.27 10.61
CA VAL A 11 -27.00 -2.99 9.89
C VAL A 11 -25.63 -2.65 9.31
N ILE A 12 -24.56 -2.75 10.14
CA ILE A 12 -23.20 -2.50 9.68
C ILE A 12 -22.79 -3.50 8.59
N ALA A 13 -23.13 -4.78 8.74
CA ALA A 13 -22.80 -5.80 7.75
C ALA A 13 -23.48 -5.55 6.39
N VAL A 14 -24.75 -5.07 6.39
CA VAL A 14 -25.45 -4.70 5.15
C VAL A 14 -24.83 -3.46 4.52
N GLU A 15 -24.52 -2.42 5.29
CA GLU A 15 -23.86 -1.21 4.79
C GLU A 15 -22.52 -1.56 4.18
N ARG A 16 -21.73 -2.36 4.89
CA ARG A 16 -20.46 -2.84 4.41
C ARG A 16 -20.57 -3.67 3.13
N TRP A 17 -21.49 -4.61 3.06
CA TRP A 17 -21.71 -5.40 1.85
C TRP A 17 -22.06 -4.52 0.64
N ALA A 18 -22.85 -3.46 0.84
CA ALA A 18 -23.18 -2.51 -0.19
C ALA A 18 -21.94 -1.72 -0.68
N ASP A 19 -21.04 -1.34 0.23
CA ASP A 19 -19.79 -0.64 -0.11
C ASP A 19 -18.78 -1.58 -0.78
N ASP A 20 -18.60 -2.80 -0.25
CA ASP A 20 -17.72 -3.81 -0.85
C ASP A 20 -18.18 -4.19 -2.27
N SER A 21 -19.49 -4.24 -2.52
CA SER A 21 -20.04 -4.54 -3.85
C SER A 21 -19.82 -3.42 -4.88
N ARG A 22 -19.49 -2.21 -4.44
CA ARG A 22 -19.12 -1.07 -5.29
C ARG A 22 -17.59 -0.92 -5.44
N TYR A 23 -16.85 -1.49 -4.52
CA TYR A 23 -15.39 -1.42 -4.49
C TYR A 23 -14.78 -2.54 -5.32
N VAL A 24 -15.05 -2.52 -6.63
CA VAL A 24 -14.70 -3.59 -7.57
C VAL A 24 -13.65 -3.17 -8.60
N THR A 25 -13.22 -1.91 -8.60
CA THR A 25 -12.23 -1.42 -9.56
C THR A 25 -10.83 -1.95 -9.21
N VAL A 26 -10.16 -2.53 -10.20
CA VAL A 26 -8.81 -3.09 -10.09
C VAL A 26 -7.92 -2.47 -11.15
N GLU A 27 -6.74 -2.08 -10.75
CA GLU A 27 -5.71 -1.49 -11.59
C GLU A 27 -4.61 -2.53 -11.86
N ILE A 28 -4.33 -2.78 -13.13
CA ILE A 28 -3.13 -3.50 -13.56
C ILE A 28 -2.09 -2.45 -13.93
N CYS A 29 -1.03 -2.38 -13.14
CA CYS A 29 0.10 -1.48 -13.30
C CYS A 29 1.34 -2.27 -13.71
N VAL A 30 2.09 -1.77 -14.69
CA VAL A 30 3.33 -2.39 -15.17
C VAL A 30 4.50 -1.47 -14.86
N GLU A 31 5.62 -2.02 -14.37
CA GLU A 31 6.86 -1.27 -14.15
C GLU A 31 7.47 -0.82 -15.48
N TYR A 32 7.83 0.46 -15.61
CA TYR A 32 8.31 1.05 -16.87
C TYR A 32 9.59 0.39 -17.37
N GLU A 33 10.57 0.18 -16.50
CA GLU A 33 11.85 -0.44 -16.84
C GLU A 33 11.65 -1.89 -17.29
N SER A 34 10.73 -2.59 -16.63
CA SER A 34 10.33 -3.94 -17.03
C SER A 34 9.61 -3.97 -18.39
N ALA A 35 8.76 -2.98 -18.63
CA ALA A 35 8.08 -2.82 -19.92
C ALA A 35 9.07 -2.54 -21.06
N LEU A 36 10.06 -1.68 -20.80
CA LEU A 36 11.11 -1.35 -21.76
C LEU A 36 11.93 -2.60 -22.12
N ALA A 37 12.41 -3.32 -21.11
CA ALA A 37 13.18 -4.56 -21.31
C ALA A 37 12.37 -5.61 -22.09
N HIS A 38 11.07 -5.72 -21.84
CA HIS A 38 10.21 -6.67 -22.54
C HIS A 38 9.89 -6.22 -23.97
N ALA A 39 9.72 -4.91 -24.21
CA ALA A 39 9.56 -4.36 -25.57
C ALA A 39 10.77 -4.69 -26.45
N ASP A 40 11.97 -4.55 -25.92
CA ASP A 40 13.23 -4.89 -26.57
C ASP A 40 13.31 -6.40 -26.87
N GLN A 41 12.90 -7.26 -25.92
CA GLN A 41 12.87 -8.72 -26.10
C GLN A 41 11.93 -9.15 -27.24
N LEU A 42 10.78 -8.49 -27.36
CA LEU A 42 9.79 -8.79 -28.41
C LEU A 42 10.09 -8.06 -29.73
N GLY A 43 11.08 -7.17 -29.78
CA GLY A 43 11.47 -6.43 -30.98
C GLY A 43 10.47 -5.38 -31.41
N TYR A 44 9.83 -4.68 -30.49
CA TYR A 44 8.96 -3.55 -30.81
C TYR A 44 9.77 -2.37 -31.32
N ASP A 45 9.30 -1.73 -32.40
CA ASP A 45 9.97 -0.57 -33.02
C ASP A 45 9.99 0.68 -32.12
N SER A 46 9.07 0.79 -31.18
CA SER A 46 9.01 1.91 -30.24
C SER A 46 8.30 1.52 -28.93
N MET A 47 8.68 2.20 -27.84
CA MET A 47 8.00 2.06 -26.55
C MET A 47 6.52 2.44 -26.64
N GLN A 48 6.18 3.41 -27.47
CA GLN A 48 4.79 3.84 -27.71
C GLN A 48 3.91 2.71 -28.24
N SER A 49 4.41 1.95 -29.22
CA SER A 49 3.67 0.82 -29.81
C SER A 49 3.48 -0.32 -28.80
N TYR A 50 4.50 -0.57 -27.98
CA TYR A 50 4.42 -1.56 -26.92
C TYR A 50 3.43 -1.17 -25.81
N LEU A 51 3.47 0.10 -25.34
CA LEU A 51 2.51 0.61 -24.35
C LEU A 51 1.06 0.54 -24.85
N SER A 52 0.84 0.77 -26.13
CA SER A 52 -0.48 0.58 -26.77
C SER A 52 -0.94 -0.89 -26.70
N ALA A 53 -0.05 -1.84 -26.96
CA ALA A 53 -0.34 -3.26 -26.82
C ALA A 53 -0.61 -3.68 -25.37
N LEU A 54 0.13 -3.11 -24.41
CA LEU A 54 -0.13 -3.30 -22.96
C LEU A 54 -1.52 -2.81 -22.58
N LYS A 55 -1.91 -1.62 -23.07
CA LYS A 55 -3.26 -1.08 -22.81
C LYS A 55 -4.36 -2.00 -23.37
N GLU A 56 -4.20 -2.50 -24.58
CA GLU A 56 -5.12 -3.46 -25.20
C GLU A 56 -5.22 -4.76 -24.38
N SER A 57 -4.11 -5.21 -23.78
CA SER A 57 -4.08 -6.37 -22.88
C SER A 57 -4.77 -6.12 -21.53
N GLY A 58 -5.10 -4.85 -21.19
CA GLY A 58 -5.81 -4.47 -19.97
C GLY A 58 -4.97 -3.78 -18.91
N VAL A 59 -3.76 -3.36 -19.25
CA VAL A 59 -2.97 -2.47 -18.38
C VAL A 59 -3.66 -1.11 -18.29
N VAL A 60 -3.73 -0.56 -17.08
CA VAL A 60 -4.36 0.73 -16.78
C VAL A 60 -3.30 1.81 -16.57
N SER A 61 -2.18 1.42 -15.95
CA SER A 61 -1.13 2.36 -15.58
C SER A 61 0.27 1.78 -15.71
N VAL A 62 1.23 2.68 -15.69
CA VAL A 62 2.66 2.35 -15.68
C VAL A 62 3.32 2.99 -14.47
N GLY A 63 4.06 2.18 -13.71
CA GLY A 63 4.85 2.62 -12.59
C GLY A 63 6.16 3.24 -13.06
N VAL A 64 6.32 4.54 -12.86
CA VAL A 64 7.54 5.28 -13.23
C VAL A 64 8.32 5.61 -11.96
N SER A 65 9.58 5.21 -11.93
CA SER A 65 10.48 5.48 -10.80
C SER A 65 11.12 6.87 -10.93
N GLN A 66 11.41 7.48 -9.77
CA GLN A 66 12.33 8.61 -9.77
C GLN A 66 13.69 8.14 -10.25
N VAL A 67 14.37 9.00 -10.98
CA VAL A 67 15.70 8.73 -11.51
C VAL A 67 16.73 9.14 -10.46
N ALA A 68 17.50 8.19 -9.97
CA ALA A 68 18.63 8.46 -9.08
C ALA A 68 19.90 8.81 -9.87
N LEU A 69 20.82 9.52 -9.23
CA LEU A 69 22.11 9.83 -9.82
C LEU A 69 22.85 8.57 -10.29
N ALA A 70 22.81 7.50 -9.50
CA ALA A 70 23.42 6.22 -9.84
C ALA A 70 22.93 5.65 -11.18
N ASP A 71 21.62 5.81 -11.48
CA ASP A 71 21.01 5.33 -12.72
C ASP A 71 21.53 6.12 -13.93
N PHE A 72 21.73 7.44 -13.77
CA PHE A 72 22.33 8.27 -14.81
C PHE A 72 23.79 7.92 -15.11
N LEU A 73 24.56 7.61 -14.07
CA LEU A 73 25.96 7.24 -14.21
C LEU A 73 26.14 5.91 -14.95
N LEU A 74 25.27 4.94 -14.68
CA LEU A 74 25.39 3.58 -15.24
C LEU A 74 24.74 3.45 -16.63
N GLU A 75 23.58 4.07 -16.86
CA GLU A 75 22.75 3.75 -18.02
C GLU A 75 22.80 4.81 -19.14
N ARG A 76 23.16 6.06 -18.84
CA ARG A 76 22.99 7.18 -19.78
C ARG A 76 24.27 7.91 -20.18
N GLY A 77 25.41 7.36 -19.88
CA GLY A 77 26.69 7.93 -20.31
C GLY A 77 27.00 9.28 -19.66
N VAL A 78 26.49 9.52 -18.45
CA VAL A 78 26.88 10.67 -17.63
C VAL A 78 28.13 10.30 -16.85
N SER A 79 29.19 11.07 -17.00
CA SER A 79 30.37 10.96 -16.14
C SER A 79 30.23 11.89 -14.95
N ALA A 80 30.59 11.44 -13.76
CA ALA A 80 30.61 12.24 -12.55
C ALA A 80 32.02 12.27 -11.98
N PHE A 81 32.43 13.44 -11.52
CA PHE A 81 33.73 13.66 -10.90
C PHE A 81 33.56 14.52 -9.64
N HIS A 82 34.26 14.16 -8.59
CA HIS A 82 34.38 15.04 -7.43
C HIS A 82 35.43 16.13 -7.73
N GLY A 83 35.24 17.33 -7.16
CA GLY A 83 36.09 18.45 -7.42
C GLY A 83 37.55 18.25 -6.93
N ASP A 84 37.74 17.47 -5.87
CA ASP A 84 39.05 17.05 -5.39
C ASP A 84 39.78 16.12 -6.39
N GLU A 85 39.06 15.17 -7.01
CA GLU A 85 39.58 14.30 -8.07
C GLU A 85 40.00 15.12 -9.31
N LEU A 86 39.21 16.14 -9.68
CA LEU A 86 39.46 17.02 -10.80
C LEU A 86 40.67 17.93 -10.57
N LEU A 87 41.00 18.24 -9.33
CA LEU A 87 42.15 19.06 -8.96
C LEU A 87 43.43 18.25 -8.79
N ASP A 88 43.38 16.91 -8.78
CA ASP A 88 44.54 16.04 -8.82
C ASP A 88 45.15 15.99 -10.24
N HIS A 89 46.42 16.30 -10.36
CA HIS A 89 47.11 16.58 -11.63
C HIS A 89 47.08 15.42 -12.63
N ASP A 90 46.94 14.18 -12.19
CA ASP A 90 46.95 12.98 -13.05
C ASP A 90 45.57 12.72 -13.73
N ALA A 91 44.49 13.21 -13.17
CA ALA A 91 43.16 13.08 -13.76
C ALA A 91 42.92 14.09 -14.90
N LEU A 92 43.59 15.24 -14.86
CA LEU A 92 43.42 16.36 -15.80
C LEU A 92 43.82 16.03 -17.27
N THR A 93 44.71 15.08 -17.48
CA THR A 93 45.20 14.72 -18.82
C THR A 93 44.20 13.83 -19.59
N SER A 94 43.27 13.18 -18.91
CA SER A 94 42.32 12.25 -19.51
C SER A 94 40.94 12.86 -19.84
N VAL A 95 40.60 14.02 -19.26
CA VAL A 95 39.29 14.62 -19.46
C VAL A 95 39.27 15.58 -20.65
N GLN A 96 38.72 15.17 -21.78
CA GLN A 96 38.60 15.97 -23.00
C GLN A 96 37.27 16.79 -23.07
N HIS A 97 36.62 17.11 -21.96
CA HIS A 97 35.36 17.82 -21.95
C HIS A 97 35.54 19.34 -21.96
N PRO A 98 35.14 20.09 -23.03
CA PRO A 98 35.47 21.51 -23.21
C PRO A 98 34.97 22.42 -22.08
N ALA A 99 33.73 22.20 -21.58
CA ALA A 99 33.16 23.02 -20.48
C ALA A 99 33.95 22.80 -19.17
N LEU A 100 34.30 21.56 -18.85
CA LEU A 100 35.06 21.23 -17.64
C LEU A 100 36.50 21.80 -17.73
N ARG A 101 37.11 21.70 -18.90
CA ARG A 101 38.44 22.27 -19.12
C ARG A 101 38.46 23.78 -18.96
N SER A 102 37.43 24.48 -19.44
CA SER A 102 37.25 25.91 -19.21
C SER A 102 37.17 26.28 -17.72
N LEU A 103 36.52 25.45 -16.90
CA LEU A 103 36.43 25.65 -15.44
C LEU A 103 37.80 25.46 -14.77
N LEU A 104 38.52 24.41 -15.17
CA LEU A 104 39.87 24.12 -14.67
C LEU A 104 40.87 25.23 -15.04
N ASP A 105 40.88 25.66 -16.29
CA ASP A 105 41.80 26.72 -16.77
C ASP A 105 41.54 28.08 -16.07
N ARG A 106 40.31 28.30 -15.64
CA ARG A 106 39.87 29.51 -14.91
C ARG A 106 39.98 29.38 -13.39
N GLY A 107 40.39 28.22 -12.86
CA GLY A 107 40.50 27.97 -11.43
C GLY A 107 39.17 28.02 -10.68
N LEU A 108 38.08 27.69 -11.37
CA LEU A 108 36.71 27.78 -10.82
C LEU A 108 36.18 26.44 -10.28
N VAL A 109 37.00 25.40 -10.29
CA VAL A 109 36.62 24.08 -9.74
C VAL A 109 36.65 24.14 -8.21
N ASN A 110 35.52 23.82 -7.58
CA ASN A 110 35.42 23.74 -6.14
C ASN A 110 35.63 22.29 -5.68
N ARG A 111 36.46 22.07 -4.65
CA ARG A 111 36.76 20.75 -4.09
C ARG A 111 35.57 19.99 -3.57
N ASP A 112 34.60 20.72 -2.99
CA ASP A 112 33.43 20.16 -2.32
C ASP A 112 32.21 20.01 -3.26
N SER A 113 32.43 20.20 -4.58
CA SER A 113 31.39 20.07 -5.59
C SER A 113 31.46 18.76 -6.34
N LEU A 114 30.30 18.23 -6.77
CA LEU A 114 30.18 17.19 -7.77
C LEU A 114 29.97 17.81 -9.14
N TYR A 115 30.70 17.33 -10.13
CA TYR A 115 30.59 17.75 -11.53
C TYR A 115 30.01 16.63 -12.37
N LEU A 116 28.83 16.86 -12.95
CA LEU A 116 28.18 15.93 -13.86
C LEU A 116 28.41 16.35 -15.30
N LEU A 117 28.88 15.44 -16.11
CA LEU A 117 29.18 15.63 -17.53
C LEU A 117 28.16 14.84 -18.36
N PRO A 118 27.04 15.47 -18.76
CA PRO A 118 26.06 14.84 -19.63
C PRO A 118 26.57 14.69 -21.04
N GLY A 119 26.23 13.57 -21.71
CA GLY A 119 26.65 13.29 -23.08
C GLY A 119 25.96 14.15 -24.14
N ASP A 120 24.82 14.75 -23.80
CA ASP A 120 24.06 15.62 -24.70
C ASP A 120 23.43 16.82 -23.95
N PRO A 121 23.05 17.90 -24.69
CA PRO A 121 22.48 19.13 -24.10
C PRO A 121 21.06 18.93 -23.48
N GLU A 122 20.29 18.01 -23.99
CA GLU A 122 18.93 17.75 -23.52
C GLU A 122 18.97 17.10 -22.13
N LEU A 123 19.89 16.14 -21.96
CA LEU A 123 20.19 15.54 -20.68
C LEU A 123 20.76 16.56 -19.67
N ALA A 124 21.56 17.52 -20.15
CA ALA A 124 22.07 18.61 -19.30
C ALA A 124 20.93 19.46 -18.71
N LEU A 125 19.97 19.86 -19.52
CA LEU A 125 18.81 20.64 -19.07
C LEU A 125 17.91 19.85 -18.10
N LEU A 126 17.76 18.56 -18.36
CA LEU A 126 16.99 17.67 -17.48
C LEU A 126 17.66 17.52 -16.11
N LEU A 127 18.96 17.27 -16.09
CA LEU A 127 19.76 17.17 -14.86
C LEU A 127 19.80 18.49 -14.09
N GLU A 128 19.93 19.63 -14.78
CA GLU A 128 19.90 20.96 -14.15
C GLU A 128 18.54 21.19 -13.47
N SER A 129 17.44 20.98 -14.19
CA SER A 129 16.10 21.21 -13.66
C SER A 129 15.77 20.32 -12.46
N ALA A 130 16.23 19.07 -12.50
CA ALA A 130 16.05 18.10 -11.44
C ALA A 130 16.95 18.43 -10.24
N SER A 131 18.22 18.77 -10.47
CA SER A 131 19.15 19.14 -9.40
C SER A 131 18.72 20.40 -8.66
N LEU A 132 18.13 21.37 -9.37
CA LEU A 132 17.57 22.59 -8.76
C LEU A 132 16.39 22.32 -7.82
N LYS A 133 15.59 21.28 -8.10
CA LYS A 133 14.45 20.90 -7.26
C LYS A 133 14.89 20.17 -5.97
N GLU A 134 16.00 19.41 -6.05
CA GLU A 134 16.49 18.59 -4.95
C GLU A 134 17.55 19.27 -4.05
N ALA A 135 18.15 20.35 -4.53
CA ALA A 135 19.17 21.04 -3.77
C ALA A 135 18.53 21.78 -2.59
N ASP A 136 19.14 21.67 -1.41
CA ASP A 136 18.74 22.40 -0.20
C ASP A 136 18.72 23.94 -0.41
N ARG A 137 19.38 24.41 -1.46
CA ARG A 137 19.41 25.80 -1.91
C ARG A 137 19.53 25.87 -3.43
N PRO A 138 18.72 26.70 -4.13
CA PRO A 138 18.84 26.91 -5.58
C PRO A 138 20.24 27.34 -6.03
N THR A 139 21.01 27.95 -5.13
CA THR A 139 22.41 28.38 -5.38
C THR A 139 23.43 27.24 -5.37
N ALA A 140 23.02 26.03 -4.98
CA ALA A 140 23.89 24.87 -4.92
C ALA A 140 24.07 24.17 -6.29
N VAL A 141 23.26 24.49 -7.29
CA VAL A 141 23.36 23.90 -8.64
C VAL A 141 23.72 24.99 -9.63
N ARG A 142 24.75 24.74 -10.44
CA ARG A 142 25.21 25.67 -11.48
C ARG A 142 25.45 24.93 -12.78
N LEU A 143 24.85 25.43 -13.85
CA LEU A 143 25.13 24.98 -15.21
C LEU A 143 26.27 25.81 -15.82
N HIS A 144 27.33 25.14 -16.20
CA HIS A 144 28.45 25.74 -16.93
C HIS A 144 28.43 25.26 -18.37
N THR A 145 28.41 26.18 -19.33
CA THR A 145 28.37 25.85 -20.76
C THR A 145 29.60 26.38 -21.48
N SER A 146 30.14 25.60 -22.41
CA SER A 146 31.18 26.03 -23.32
C SER A 146 30.96 25.41 -24.71
N GLY A 147 30.49 26.24 -25.66
CA GLY A 147 29.99 25.78 -26.95
C GLY A 147 28.78 24.87 -26.79
N THR A 148 28.85 23.64 -27.30
CA THR A 148 27.83 22.60 -27.17
C THR A 148 27.99 21.73 -25.93
N SER A 149 29.05 21.92 -25.14
CA SER A 149 29.32 21.12 -23.95
C SER A 149 28.81 21.79 -22.71
N SER A 150 28.17 21.03 -21.84
CA SER A 150 27.60 21.50 -20.57
C SER A 150 28.15 20.65 -19.40
N VAL A 151 28.36 21.30 -18.27
CA VAL A 151 28.75 20.68 -16.99
C VAL A 151 27.83 21.20 -15.90
N ILE A 152 27.29 20.32 -15.11
CA ILE A 152 26.46 20.69 -13.95
C ILE A 152 27.32 20.54 -12.70
N GLU A 153 27.52 21.64 -12.01
CA GLU A 153 28.15 21.69 -10.70
C GLU A 153 27.08 21.62 -9.61
N ILE A 154 27.21 20.67 -8.71
CA ILE A 154 26.37 20.52 -7.53
C ILE A 154 27.25 20.76 -6.31
N LEU A 155 27.03 21.88 -5.62
CA LEU A 155 27.65 22.18 -4.35
C LEU A 155 27.06 21.29 -3.27
N SER A 156 27.91 20.55 -2.56
CA SER A 156 27.50 19.67 -1.47
C SER A 156 28.41 19.88 -0.26
N ASP A 157 27.82 20.03 0.92
CA ASP A 157 28.55 20.11 2.18
C ASP A 157 29.02 18.72 2.69
N GLY A 158 29.05 17.72 1.80
CA GLY A 158 29.45 16.35 2.09
C GLY A 158 29.52 15.49 0.83
N PRO A 159 29.90 14.20 0.92
CA PRO A 159 29.86 13.32 -0.24
C PRO A 159 28.45 13.31 -0.80
N VAL A 160 28.31 13.76 -2.06
CA VAL A 160 27.04 13.76 -2.77
C VAL A 160 26.47 12.35 -2.71
N ALA A 161 25.36 12.23 -2.05
CA ALA A 161 24.80 10.95 -1.80
C ALA A 161 24.43 10.28 -3.13
N GLU A 162 24.86 9.03 -3.33
CA GLU A 162 24.45 8.14 -4.43
C GLU A 162 22.92 8.05 -4.60
N GLY A 163 22.17 8.54 -3.65
CA GLY A 163 20.70 8.59 -3.64
C GLY A 163 20.09 9.95 -3.94
N PHE A 164 20.81 10.87 -4.57
CA PHE A 164 20.23 12.14 -5.03
C PHE A 164 19.20 11.84 -6.13
N GLN A 165 17.95 12.31 -5.94
CA GLN A 165 16.83 12.00 -6.83
C GLN A 165 16.58 13.17 -7.79
N PHE A 166 16.52 12.88 -9.08
CA PHE A 166 16.34 13.89 -10.13
C PHE A 166 14.88 14.01 -10.62
N GLY A 167 13.91 13.58 -9.82
CA GLY A 167 12.51 13.59 -10.21
C GLY A 167 12.18 12.51 -11.25
N PHE A 168 11.14 12.74 -12.04
CA PHE A 168 10.72 11.79 -13.07
C PHE A 168 11.27 12.22 -14.43
N CYS A 169 11.64 11.25 -15.26
CA CYS A 169 12.02 11.51 -16.64
C CYS A 169 10.76 11.97 -17.42
N LYS A 170 10.73 13.24 -17.83
CA LYS A 170 9.57 13.84 -18.55
C LYS A 170 9.20 13.05 -19.80
N HIS A 171 10.20 12.54 -20.53
CA HIS A 171 9.96 11.72 -21.70
C HIS A 171 9.22 10.42 -21.36
N GLN A 172 9.58 9.75 -20.27
CA GLN A 172 8.87 8.52 -19.83
C GLN A 172 7.42 8.83 -19.45
N VAL A 173 7.21 9.88 -18.65
CA VAL A 173 5.87 10.32 -18.25
C VAL A 173 5.01 10.65 -19.47
N GLN A 174 5.55 11.43 -20.42
CA GLN A 174 4.85 11.83 -21.62
C GLN A 174 4.55 10.61 -22.52
N THR A 175 5.50 9.72 -22.71
CA THR A 175 5.31 8.49 -23.54
C THR A 175 4.18 7.62 -22.97
N VAL A 176 4.08 7.51 -21.64
CA VAL A 176 2.99 6.77 -20.99
C VAL A 176 1.65 7.49 -21.19
N ALA A 177 1.62 8.81 -20.99
CA ALA A 177 0.42 9.62 -21.17
C ALA A 177 -0.08 9.59 -22.64
N ASP A 178 0.82 9.70 -23.63
CA ASP A 178 0.50 9.62 -25.06
C ASP A 178 -0.09 8.27 -25.48
N ALA A 179 0.29 7.19 -24.77
CA ALA A 179 -0.35 5.87 -24.93
C ALA A 179 -1.75 5.82 -24.28
N GLY A 180 -2.13 6.88 -23.55
CA GLY A 180 -3.39 6.96 -22.81
C GLY A 180 -3.43 6.00 -21.61
N LEU A 181 -2.27 5.76 -21.00
CA LEU A 181 -2.10 5.05 -19.73
C LEU A 181 -1.88 6.06 -18.61
N LYS A 182 -2.25 5.70 -17.37
CA LYS A 182 -1.97 6.52 -16.20
C LYS A 182 -0.54 6.28 -15.72
N VAL A 183 0.04 7.27 -15.08
CA VAL A 183 1.34 7.13 -14.40
C VAL A 183 1.12 6.90 -12.91
N VAL A 184 1.77 5.88 -12.37
CA VAL A 184 1.87 5.64 -10.92
C VAL A 184 3.31 5.96 -10.49
N PRO A 185 3.53 7.12 -9.85
CA PRO A 185 4.87 7.52 -9.42
C PRO A 185 5.41 6.63 -8.32
N ARG A 186 6.70 6.26 -8.44
CA ARG A 186 7.43 5.57 -7.36
C ARG A 186 8.42 6.53 -6.73
N LEU A 187 8.11 6.94 -5.50
CA LEU A 187 8.90 7.88 -4.71
C LEU A 187 9.91 7.16 -3.83
N MET A 188 11.12 7.68 -3.76
CA MET A 188 12.12 7.26 -2.80
C MET A 188 12.14 8.23 -1.61
N ASN A 189 12.30 7.70 -0.40
CA ASN A 189 12.44 8.53 0.79
C ASN A 189 13.76 9.30 0.72
N PRO A 190 13.76 10.66 0.80
CA PRO A 190 15.00 11.43 0.78
C PRO A 190 15.82 11.13 2.04
N LYS A 191 17.14 11.06 1.92
CA LYS A 191 18.04 10.69 3.05
C LYS A 191 17.88 11.60 4.27
N SER A 192 17.70 12.90 4.06
CA SER A 192 17.47 13.85 5.16
C SER A 192 16.06 13.74 5.74
N ALA A 193 15.09 13.29 4.93
CA ALA A 193 13.66 13.31 5.22
C ALA A 193 13.18 14.66 5.85
N SER A 194 13.89 15.77 5.54
CA SER A 194 13.51 17.12 5.96
C SER A 194 12.20 17.56 5.28
N ILE A 195 11.53 18.55 5.84
CA ILE A 195 10.30 19.10 5.25
C ILE A 195 10.58 19.64 3.85
N ASP A 196 11.68 20.37 3.67
CA ASP A 196 12.06 20.96 2.38
C ASP A 196 12.36 19.88 1.33
N ALA A 197 13.05 18.79 1.73
CA ALA A 197 13.32 17.66 0.85
C ALA A 197 12.03 16.89 0.49
N ILE A 198 11.10 16.75 1.42
CA ILE A 198 9.79 16.13 1.16
C ILE A 198 9.00 16.97 0.16
N ASP A 199 8.92 18.29 0.35
CA ASP A 199 8.22 19.20 -0.55
C ASP A 199 8.88 19.23 -1.94
N ALA A 200 10.21 19.20 -2.02
CA ALA A 200 10.93 19.11 -3.29
C ALA A 200 10.57 17.85 -4.07
N VAL A 201 10.55 16.70 -3.40
CA VAL A 201 10.15 15.43 -4.04
C VAL A 201 8.68 15.44 -4.44
N LEU A 202 7.77 15.95 -3.60
CA LEU A 202 6.35 16.03 -3.92
C LEU A 202 6.06 17.00 -5.08
N ALA A 203 6.87 18.05 -5.24
CA ALA A 203 6.76 18.96 -6.37
C ALA A 203 6.99 18.28 -7.74
N HIS A 204 7.72 17.14 -7.76
CA HIS A 204 7.87 16.36 -8.99
C HIS A 204 6.55 15.72 -9.46
N LEU A 205 5.56 15.59 -8.56
CA LEU A 205 4.23 15.06 -8.91
C LEU A 205 3.41 16.06 -9.74
N ASP A 206 3.78 17.34 -9.74
CA ASP A 206 3.13 18.36 -10.59
C ASP A 206 3.33 18.08 -12.10
N ASP A 207 4.38 17.32 -12.44
CA ASP A 207 4.65 16.88 -13.81
C ASP A 207 3.82 15.62 -14.20
N VAL A 208 3.04 15.05 -13.28
CA VAL A 208 2.24 13.82 -13.47
C VAL A 208 0.75 14.14 -13.44
N GLU A 209 0.11 14.11 -14.62
CA GLU A 209 -1.32 14.41 -14.72
C GLU A 209 -2.17 13.34 -13.97
N GLU A 210 -3.19 13.82 -13.26
CA GLU A 210 -4.17 13.00 -12.56
C GLU A 210 -3.55 11.92 -11.63
N CYS A 211 -2.45 12.26 -10.95
CA CYS A 211 -1.83 11.36 -9.97
C CYS A 211 -2.78 11.14 -8.77
N THR A 212 -3.27 9.92 -8.61
CA THR A 212 -4.14 9.53 -7.47
C THR A 212 -3.45 8.60 -6.49
N THR A 213 -2.34 8.01 -6.89
CA THR A 213 -1.63 6.99 -6.12
C THR A 213 -0.13 7.15 -6.28
N VAL A 214 0.61 6.97 -5.20
CA VAL A 214 2.08 6.90 -5.20
C VAL A 214 2.53 5.61 -4.54
N ILE A 215 3.64 5.05 -5.00
CA ILE A 215 4.29 3.86 -4.41
C ILE A 215 5.62 4.31 -3.80
N PHE A 216 5.97 3.79 -2.63
CA PHE A 216 7.27 4.08 -2.03
C PHE A 216 8.29 3.00 -2.39
N SER A 217 9.46 3.44 -2.80
CA SER A 217 10.61 2.59 -3.11
C SER A 217 11.50 2.41 -1.86
N GLY A 218 12.24 1.32 -1.81
CA GLY A 218 13.17 1.05 -0.73
C GLY A 218 12.50 0.50 0.54
N THR A 219 13.19 0.63 1.67
CA THR A 219 12.85 0.00 2.95
C THR A 219 12.08 0.91 3.91
N GLU A 220 11.82 2.16 3.52
CA GLU A 220 11.19 3.17 4.35
C GLU A 220 9.99 3.83 3.64
N ALA A 221 8.95 4.13 4.40
CA ALA A 221 7.87 4.99 3.94
C ALA A 221 8.36 6.42 3.79
N PHE A 222 7.80 7.14 2.83
CA PHE A 222 8.16 8.52 2.53
C PHE A 222 7.92 9.45 3.73
N GLY A 223 8.95 10.20 4.13
CA GLY A 223 8.96 11.04 5.34
C GLY A 223 9.39 10.33 6.63
N SER A 224 9.73 9.04 6.54
CA SER A 224 10.28 8.28 7.67
C SER A 224 11.73 8.73 8.00
N PRO A 225 12.14 8.73 9.28
CA PRO A 225 11.33 8.39 10.47
C PRO A 225 10.60 9.60 11.10
N HIS A 226 10.95 10.85 10.77
CA HIS A 226 10.60 12.00 11.61
C HIS A 226 9.40 12.81 11.10
N ASN A 227 9.13 12.81 9.80
CA ASN A 227 8.17 13.72 9.15
C ASN A 227 6.96 13.01 8.53
N LEU A 228 6.62 11.79 8.98
CA LEU A 228 5.46 11.04 8.48
C LEU A 228 4.13 11.81 8.62
N ARG A 229 3.97 12.60 9.70
CA ARG A 229 2.77 13.42 9.90
C ARG A 229 2.66 14.54 8.86
N TYR A 230 3.79 15.17 8.54
CA TYR A 230 3.85 16.18 7.49
C TYR A 230 3.52 15.58 6.13
N THR A 231 4.19 14.49 5.77
CA THR A 231 3.93 13.73 4.54
C THR A 231 2.46 13.34 4.39
N ALA A 232 1.86 12.79 5.47
CA ALA A 232 0.45 12.42 5.46
C ALA A 232 -0.46 13.61 5.17
N GLY A 233 -0.18 14.78 5.79
CA GLY A 233 -0.91 16.03 5.54
C GLY A 233 -0.84 16.44 4.07
N ARG A 234 0.38 16.46 3.50
CA ARG A 234 0.62 16.84 2.10
C ARG A 234 -0.08 15.90 1.12
N LEU A 235 0.01 14.58 1.33
CA LEU A 235 -0.66 13.60 0.47
C LEU A 235 -2.19 13.76 0.51
N LEU A 236 -2.77 14.01 1.69
CA LEU A 236 -4.20 14.26 1.84
C LEU A 236 -4.64 15.57 1.15
N GLU A 237 -3.85 16.65 1.27
CA GLU A 237 -4.10 17.91 0.57
C GLU A 237 -4.07 17.77 -0.95
N MET A 238 -3.16 16.95 -1.47
CA MET A 238 -3.04 16.64 -2.89
C MET A 238 -4.09 15.63 -3.39
N GLY A 239 -4.83 14.98 -2.49
CA GLY A 239 -5.78 13.91 -2.83
C GLY A 239 -5.12 12.63 -3.31
N ILE A 240 -3.87 12.38 -2.90
CA ILE A 240 -3.06 11.24 -3.30
C ILE A 240 -3.09 10.16 -2.22
N ALA A 241 -3.47 8.95 -2.57
CA ALA A 241 -3.46 7.81 -1.67
C ALA A 241 -2.11 7.06 -1.72
N PRO A 242 -1.43 6.86 -0.57
CA PRO A 242 -0.23 6.05 -0.53
C PRO A 242 -0.53 4.58 -0.82
N GLY A 243 0.28 3.98 -1.68
CA GLY A 243 0.25 2.56 -2.00
C GLY A 243 0.97 1.73 -0.95
N MET A 244 0.30 0.71 -0.43
CA MET A 244 0.85 -0.23 0.56
C MET A 244 1.10 -1.58 -0.07
N VAL A 245 2.37 -1.93 -0.28
CA VAL A 245 2.77 -3.18 -0.93
C VAL A 245 2.70 -4.33 0.06
N GLU A 246 1.94 -5.37 -0.28
CA GLU A 246 1.84 -6.58 0.55
C GLU A 246 3.19 -7.28 0.69
N PHE A 247 3.45 -7.79 1.88
CA PHE A 247 4.68 -8.51 2.25
C PHE A 247 5.98 -7.69 2.17
N SER A 248 5.90 -6.42 1.83
CA SER A 248 7.00 -5.47 1.96
C SER A 248 6.82 -4.68 3.25
N VAL A 249 7.70 -4.87 4.21
CA VAL A 249 7.67 -4.12 5.47
C VAL A 249 8.58 -2.92 5.30
N GLN A 250 7.98 -1.76 5.09
CA GLN A 250 8.71 -0.49 5.07
C GLN A 250 8.61 0.17 6.45
N ALA A 251 9.73 0.71 6.95
CA ALA A 251 9.71 1.45 8.21
C ALA A 251 8.79 2.68 8.10
N GLY A 252 7.84 2.80 9.02
CA GLY A 252 6.87 3.92 9.04
C GLY A 252 5.58 3.70 8.25
N ASP A 253 5.44 2.63 7.46
CA ASP A 253 4.28 2.34 6.61
C ASP A 253 2.96 2.31 7.40
N ARG A 254 2.95 1.62 8.54
CA ARG A 254 1.79 1.53 9.44
C ARG A 254 1.42 2.87 10.05
N GLN A 255 2.42 3.65 10.44
CA GLN A 255 2.20 4.95 11.04
C GLN A 255 1.65 5.91 9.99
N LEU A 256 2.18 5.88 8.76
CA LEU A 256 1.66 6.68 7.66
C LEU A 256 0.21 6.29 7.34
N ALA A 257 -0.11 4.99 7.26
CA ALA A 257 -1.48 4.52 7.04
C ALA A 257 -2.46 5.01 8.11
N GLN A 258 -2.04 5.03 9.37
CA GLN A 258 -2.84 5.60 10.47
C GLN A 258 -3.04 7.11 10.32
N LEU A 259 -2.00 7.84 9.91
CA LEU A 259 -2.04 9.29 9.75
C LEU A 259 -2.92 9.75 8.58
N VAL A 260 -3.01 8.96 7.51
CA VAL A 260 -3.96 9.19 6.40
C VAL A 260 -5.31 8.53 6.64
N ASP A 261 -5.61 8.14 7.89
CA ASP A 261 -6.86 7.48 8.28
C ASP A 261 -7.17 6.24 7.42
N TYR A 262 -6.16 5.44 7.12
CA TYR A 262 -6.21 4.25 6.27
C TYR A 262 -6.74 4.48 4.84
N GLU A 263 -6.66 5.69 4.35
CA GLU A 263 -6.92 6.02 2.95
C GLU A 263 -5.73 5.62 2.09
N VAL A 264 -5.60 4.31 1.91
CA VAL A 264 -4.46 3.67 1.25
C VAL A 264 -4.93 2.71 0.16
N ILE A 265 -4.09 2.47 -0.83
CA ILE A 265 -4.33 1.47 -1.86
C ILE A 265 -3.45 0.25 -1.58
N ARG A 266 -4.09 -0.91 -1.47
CA ARG A 266 -3.35 -2.17 -1.31
C ARG A 266 -2.80 -2.64 -2.64
N ILE A 267 -1.50 -2.91 -2.65
CA ILE A 267 -0.74 -3.31 -3.83
C ILE A 267 -0.20 -4.71 -3.62
N HIS A 268 -0.30 -5.55 -4.64
CA HIS A 268 0.39 -6.83 -4.69
C HIS A 268 1.38 -6.85 -5.86
N SER A 269 2.59 -7.26 -5.56
CA SER A 269 3.64 -7.52 -6.55
C SER A 269 4.30 -8.86 -6.21
N ILE A 270 4.57 -9.66 -7.23
CA ILE A 270 5.40 -10.85 -7.07
C ILE A 270 6.85 -10.39 -6.92
N VAL A 271 7.55 -10.88 -5.88
CA VAL A 271 8.94 -10.52 -5.64
C VAL A 271 9.82 -11.06 -6.78
N PRO A 272 10.81 -10.30 -7.31
CA PRO A 272 11.62 -10.73 -8.45
C PRO A 272 12.20 -12.15 -8.31
N SER A 273 12.67 -12.52 -7.12
CA SER A 273 13.20 -13.87 -6.84
C SER A 273 12.16 -14.99 -6.90
N GLU A 274 10.87 -14.70 -6.82
CA GLU A 274 9.81 -15.71 -6.86
C GLU A 274 9.35 -16.04 -8.29
N TYR A 275 9.61 -15.15 -9.27
CA TYR A 275 9.21 -15.43 -10.65
C TYR A 275 9.84 -16.72 -11.18
N SER A 276 11.11 -17.00 -10.87
CA SER A 276 11.82 -18.20 -11.34
C SER A 276 11.31 -19.52 -10.75
N VAL A 277 10.50 -19.49 -9.70
CA VAL A 277 9.99 -20.70 -9.00
C VAL A 277 8.49 -20.89 -9.15
N LEU A 278 7.76 -19.88 -9.67
CA LEU A 278 6.32 -19.93 -9.88
C LEU A 278 6.00 -20.24 -11.34
N SER A 279 5.13 -21.20 -11.59
CA SER A 279 4.53 -21.39 -12.92
C SER A 279 3.56 -20.24 -13.25
N ALA A 280 3.29 -20.03 -14.55
CA ALA A 280 2.31 -19.05 -15.04
C ALA A 280 0.95 -19.19 -14.34
N ARG A 281 0.48 -20.42 -14.14
CA ARG A 281 -0.78 -20.71 -13.47
C ARG A 281 -0.77 -20.29 -12.00
N GLU A 282 0.31 -20.58 -11.29
CA GLU A 282 0.45 -20.18 -9.89
C GLU A 282 0.54 -18.67 -9.72
N MET A 283 1.24 -17.97 -10.63
CA MET A 283 1.26 -16.51 -10.68
C MET A 283 -0.15 -15.95 -10.88
N LEU A 284 -0.90 -16.46 -11.85
CA LEU A 284 -2.26 -16.04 -12.14
C LEU A 284 -3.23 -16.29 -10.98
N ASP A 285 -3.13 -17.45 -10.34
CA ASP A 285 -3.91 -17.78 -9.13
C ASP A 285 -3.55 -16.87 -7.95
N ARG A 286 -2.28 -16.57 -7.76
CA ARG A 286 -1.80 -15.69 -6.67
C ARG A 286 -2.28 -14.25 -6.86
N LEU A 287 -2.18 -13.71 -8.08
CA LEU A 287 -2.66 -12.36 -8.42
C LEU A 287 -4.18 -12.27 -8.25
N PHE A 288 -4.92 -13.27 -8.74
CA PHE A 288 -6.38 -13.30 -8.58
C PHE A 288 -6.80 -13.38 -7.11
N ARG A 289 -6.15 -14.23 -6.28
CA ARG A 289 -6.42 -14.30 -4.84
C ARG A 289 -6.04 -13.03 -4.09
N ALA A 290 -5.02 -12.30 -4.54
CA ALA A 290 -4.69 -11.01 -3.97
C ALA A 290 -5.89 -10.04 -4.07
N VAL A 291 -6.57 -10.03 -5.19
CA VAL A 291 -7.76 -9.20 -5.41
C VAL A 291 -8.97 -9.74 -4.66
N SER A 292 -9.30 -11.03 -4.84
CA SER A 292 -10.55 -11.61 -4.34
C SER A 292 -10.58 -11.87 -2.83
N GLU A 293 -9.44 -12.28 -2.25
CA GLU A 293 -9.37 -12.68 -0.84
C GLU A 293 -8.75 -11.61 0.06
N ARG A 294 -7.84 -10.78 -0.47
CA ARG A 294 -7.05 -9.83 0.31
C ARG A 294 -7.37 -8.37 0.03
N ASN A 295 -8.36 -8.11 -0.81
CA ASN A 295 -8.82 -6.76 -1.13
C ASN A 295 -7.74 -5.85 -1.77
N VAL A 296 -6.80 -6.45 -2.50
CA VAL A 296 -5.83 -5.70 -3.31
C VAL A 296 -6.57 -5.02 -4.47
N ARG A 297 -6.17 -3.79 -4.79
CA ARG A 297 -6.78 -3.02 -5.90
C ARG A 297 -5.78 -2.56 -6.94
N LEU A 298 -4.47 -2.68 -6.67
CA LEU A 298 -3.43 -2.46 -7.66
C LEU A 298 -2.52 -3.68 -7.73
N LEU A 299 -2.40 -4.26 -8.93
CA LEU A 299 -1.50 -5.36 -9.24
C LEU A 299 -0.28 -4.79 -9.99
N TYR A 300 0.90 -4.89 -9.38
CA TYR A 300 2.14 -4.37 -9.93
C TYR A 300 2.95 -5.48 -10.59
N LEU A 301 3.03 -5.46 -11.92
CA LEU A 301 3.57 -6.53 -12.75
C LEU A 301 4.91 -6.15 -13.40
N ARG A 302 5.70 -7.19 -13.70
CA ARG A 302 6.98 -7.10 -14.41
C ARG A 302 6.99 -8.04 -15.61
N PRO A 303 6.57 -7.59 -16.80
CA PRO A 303 6.43 -8.44 -18.01
C PRO A 303 7.70 -9.21 -18.37
N HIS A 304 8.88 -8.57 -18.32
CA HIS A 304 10.16 -9.22 -18.65
C HIS A 304 10.52 -10.39 -17.71
N LEU A 305 9.97 -10.44 -16.48
CA LEU A 305 10.14 -11.55 -15.54
C LEU A 305 9.03 -12.62 -15.69
N ILE A 306 7.89 -12.24 -16.21
CA ILE A 306 6.78 -13.17 -16.52
C ILE A 306 7.11 -14.00 -17.75
N GLU A 307 7.61 -13.38 -18.81
CA GLU A 307 7.88 -13.98 -20.10
C GLU A 307 8.63 -15.33 -20.04
N PRO A 308 9.77 -15.45 -19.30
CA PRO A 308 10.54 -16.70 -19.26
C PRO A 308 9.81 -17.86 -18.55
N GLN A 309 8.69 -17.60 -17.88
CA GLN A 309 7.93 -18.59 -17.12
C GLN A 309 6.72 -19.14 -17.92
N LEU A 310 6.51 -18.64 -19.13
CA LEU A 310 5.41 -19.05 -20.00
C LEU A 310 5.85 -20.22 -20.89
N GLU A 311 5.05 -21.27 -20.91
CA GLU A 311 5.25 -22.40 -21.84
C GLU A 311 4.78 -22.05 -23.24
N ASP A 312 3.67 -21.30 -23.34
CA ASP A 312 3.05 -20.83 -24.56
C ASP A 312 2.57 -19.38 -24.42
N GLY A 313 2.61 -18.62 -25.52
CA GLY A 313 2.20 -17.22 -25.56
C GLY A 313 3.28 -16.27 -25.04
N ASN A 314 2.87 -15.06 -24.69
CA ASN A 314 3.75 -14.02 -24.18
C ASN A 314 3.15 -13.31 -22.94
N ALA A 315 3.90 -12.40 -22.33
CA ALA A 315 3.41 -11.70 -21.13
C ALA A 315 2.17 -10.82 -21.38
N LEU A 316 1.91 -10.37 -22.62
CA LEU A 316 0.67 -9.67 -22.99
C LEU A 316 -0.54 -10.61 -22.91
N ASP A 317 -0.38 -11.86 -23.38
CA ASP A 317 -1.42 -12.91 -23.28
C ASP A 317 -1.70 -13.28 -21.82
N PHE A 318 -0.66 -13.35 -20.99
CA PHE A 318 -0.79 -13.56 -19.56
C PHE A 318 -1.60 -12.43 -18.88
N ILE A 319 -1.27 -11.17 -19.18
CA ILE A 319 -1.99 -10.00 -18.66
C ILE A 319 -3.44 -10.00 -19.12
N ASN A 320 -3.70 -10.30 -20.38
CA ASN A 320 -5.05 -10.43 -20.92
C ASN A 320 -5.85 -11.56 -20.24
N SER A 321 -5.21 -12.70 -19.97
CA SER A 321 -5.82 -13.81 -19.22
C SER A 321 -6.16 -13.40 -17.78
N LEU A 322 -5.30 -12.63 -17.12
CA LEU A 322 -5.54 -12.07 -15.79
C LEU A 322 -6.73 -11.10 -15.83
N ARG A 323 -6.76 -10.17 -16.80
CA ARG A 323 -7.89 -9.25 -17.01
C ARG A 323 -9.19 -10.03 -17.20
N TYR A 324 -9.24 -10.96 -18.12
CA TYR A 324 -10.43 -11.77 -18.39
C TYR A 324 -10.93 -12.49 -17.14
N ARG A 325 -10.01 -13.06 -16.35
CA ARG A 325 -10.35 -13.73 -15.10
C ARG A 325 -10.93 -12.79 -14.07
N LEU A 326 -10.40 -11.57 -13.96
CA LEU A 326 -10.93 -10.54 -13.05
C LEU A 326 -12.31 -10.08 -13.49
N GLU A 327 -12.49 -9.73 -14.76
CA GLU A 327 -13.76 -9.25 -15.32
C GLU A 327 -14.86 -10.32 -15.22
N SER A 328 -14.53 -11.59 -15.51
CA SER A 328 -15.49 -12.70 -15.37
C SER A 328 -15.95 -12.96 -13.93
N ASN A 329 -15.19 -12.43 -12.94
CA ASN A 329 -15.55 -12.47 -11.51
C ASN A 329 -16.13 -11.15 -11.00
N GLY A 330 -16.53 -10.22 -11.89
CA GLY A 330 -17.25 -9.00 -11.54
C GLY A 330 -16.36 -7.80 -11.18
N TYR A 331 -15.04 -7.88 -11.41
CA TYR A 331 -14.14 -6.72 -11.27
C TYR A 331 -14.13 -5.88 -12.54
N VAL A 332 -13.82 -4.60 -12.40
CA VAL A 332 -13.74 -3.63 -13.48
C VAL A 332 -12.33 -3.09 -13.56
N MET A 333 -11.73 -3.05 -14.76
CA MET A 333 -10.41 -2.47 -14.96
C MET A 333 -10.49 -0.96 -14.94
N GLY A 334 -9.63 -0.33 -14.12
CA GLY A 334 -9.58 1.12 -13.98
C GLY A 334 -8.63 1.55 -12.88
N PRO A 335 -8.40 2.86 -12.71
CA PRO A 335 -7.52 3.39 -11.66
C PRO A 335 -7.99 2.93 -10.26
N ALA A 336 -7.05 2.41 -9.47
CA ALA A 336 -7.34 1.98 -8.11
C ALA A 336 -7.76 3.17 -7.25
N GLN A 337 -8.69 2.92 -6.37
CA GLN A 337 -9.19 3.90 -5.40
C GLN A 337 -8.99 3.39 -3.99
N ALA A 338 -8.76 4.29 -3.06
CA ALA A 338 -8.78 3.95 -1.65
C ALA A 338 -10.19 3.55 -1.22
N TYR A 339 -10.29 2.67 -0.22
CA TYR A 339 -11.59 2.31 0.33
C TYR A 339 -12.30 3.54 0.91
N PRO A 340 -13.61 3.72 0.68
CA PRO A 340 -14.34 4.95 1.02
C PRO A 340 -14.15 5.37 2.48
N ARG A 341 -13.81 6.64 2.72
CA ARG A 341 -13.48 7.19 4.04
C ARG A 341 -14.66 7.12 5.04
N SER A 342 -15.87 7.23 4.53
CA SER A 342 -17.10 7.25 5.34
C SER A 342 -17.72 5.87 5.56
N SER A 343 -17.05 4.79 5.20
CA SER A 343 -17.65 3.46 5.23
C SER A 343 -17.05 2.56 6.32
N PRO A 344 -17.87 1.81 7.07
CA PRO A 344 -19.33 2.00 7.20
C PRO A 344 -19.69 3.24 8.01
N ARG A 345 -20.68 4.02 7.56
CA ARG A 345 -21.07 5.31 8.19
C ARG A 345 -21.59 5.14 9.62
N LEU A 346 -22.34 4.06 9.85
CA LEU A 346 -22.98 3.77 11.12
C LEU A 346 -22.06 3.01 12.09
N LEU A 347 -20.82 2.71 11.71
CA LEU A 347 -19.90 1.96 12.56
C LEU A 347 -19.62 2.68 13.88
N GLU A 348 -19.20 3.92 13.84
CA GLU A 348 -18.82 4.68 15.05
C GLU A 348 -19.99 4.82 16.04
N PRO A 349 -21.22 5.19 15.65
CA PRO A 349 -22.32 5.28 16.60
C PRO A 349 -22.84 3.91 17.10
N LEU A 350 -22.66 2.83 16.35
CA LEU A 350 -23.19 1.51 16.71
C LEU A 350 -22.19 0.63 17.47
N VAL A 351 -20.87 0.91 17.42
CA VAL A 351 -19.86 0.19 18.21
C VAL A 351 -20.16 0.23 19.71
N PRO A 352 -20.53 1.37 20.34
CA PRO A 352 -20.91 1.39 21.75
C PRO A 352 -22.11 0.48 22.08
N VAL A 353 -23.08 0.35 21.18
CA VAL A 353 -24.24 -0.53 21.37
C VAL A 353 -23.81 -2.00 21.35
N MET A 354 -22.92 -2.37 20.43
CA MET A 354 -22.34 -3.71 20.37
C MET A 354 -21.49 -4.01 21.60
N ALA A 355 -20.71 -3.03 22.09
CA ALA A 355 -19.94 -3.15 23.30
C ALA A 355 -20.79 -3.41 24.54
N LEU A 356 -21.90 -2.67 24.70
CA LEU A 356 -22.87 -2.91 25.77
C LEU A 356 -23.53 -4.30 25.66
N GLY A 357 -23.74 -4.79 24.44
CA GLY A 357 -24.18 -6.17 24.20
C GLY A 357 -23.19 -7.22 24.66
N ALA A 358 -21.90 -7.01 24.39
CA ALA A 358 -20.82 -7.88 24.84
C ALA A 358 -20.67 -7.86 26.37
N VAL A 359 -20.76 -6.69 26.99
CA VAL A 359 -20.78 -6.56 28.48
C VAL A 359 -22.00 -7.31 29.06
N ALA A 360 -23.17 -7.15 28.49
CA ALA A 360 -24.36 -7.87 28.96
C ALA A 360 -24.18 -9.39 28.82
N LEU A 361 -23.57 -9.87 27.76
CA LEU A 361 -23.22 -11.29 27.57
C LEU A 361 -22.25 -11.78 28.64
N PHE A 362 -21.21 -11.02 28.91
CA PHE A 362 -20.24 -11.30 29.97
C PHE A 362 -20.89 -11.40 31.34
N VAL A 363 -21.71 -10.42 31.70
CA VAL A 363 -22.49 -10.41 32.98
C VAL A 363 -23.38 -11.65 33.08
N LEU A 364 -24.07 -12.01 32.02
CA LEU A 364 -24.93 -13.22 32.02
C LEU A 364 -24.13 -14.51 32.26
N ILE A 365 -22.95 -14.65 31.70
CA ILE A 365 -22.08 -15.80 31.93
C ILE A 365 -21.62 -15.84 33.39
N VAL A 366 -21.20 -14.70 33.94
CA VAL A 366 -20.78 -14.60 35.33
C VAL A 366 -21.91 -14.96 36.27
N LEU A 367 -23.14 -14.46 36.01
CA LEU A 367 -24.32 -14.77 36.80
C LEU A 367 -24.78 -16.24 36.71
N TYR A 368 -24.50 -16.88 35.59
CA TYR A 368 -24.76 -18.31 35.45
C TYR A 368 -23.88 -19.15 36.35
N VAL A 369 -22.57 -18.75 36.49
CA VAL A 369 -21.60 -19.44 37.33
C VAL A 369 -21.73 -19.02 38.81
N TYR A 370 -21.91 -17.72 39.05
CA TYR A 370 -22.01 -17.13 40.38
C TYR A 370 -23.27 -16.28 40.51
N PRO A 371 -24.41 -16.87 40.94
CA PRO A 371 -25.63 -16.14 41.17
C PRO A 371 -25.41 -15.02 42.23
N MET A 372 -25.72 -13.78 41.86
CA MET A 372 -25.53 -12.60 42.71
C MET A 372 -26.83 -11.82 42.83
N PRO A 373 -27.07 -11.06 43.93
CA PRO A 373 -28.18 -10.14 44.03
C PRO A 373 -28.03 -8.95 43.06
N ALA A 374 -29.09 -8.18 42.85
CA ALA A 374 -29.18 -7.16 41.80
C ALA A 374 -28.10 -6.07 41.89
N LEU A 375 -27.76 -5.60 43.10
CA LEU A 375 -26.80 -4.51 43.30
C LEU A 375 -25.38 -4.84 42.82
N PRO A 376 -24.76 -5.99 43.18
CA PRO A 376 -23.50 -6.43 42.60
C PRO A 376 -23.53 -6.67 41.08
N GLN A 377 -24.67 -7.08 40.49
CA GLN A 377 -24.81 -7.24 39.03
C GLN A 377 -24.67 -5.90 38.33
N VAL A 378 -25.31 -4.85 38.83
CA VAL A 378 -25.19 -3.47 38.29
C VAL A 378 -23.74 -2.97 38.45
N GLY A 379 -23.10 -3.24 39.60
CA GLY A 379 -21.72 -2.89 39.84
C GLY A 379 -20.79 -3.57 38.85
N LEU A 380 -20.95 -4.87 38.59
CA LEU A 380 -20.15 -5.62 37.62
C LEU A 380 -20.32 -5.08 36.18
N ALA A 381 -21.60 -4.82 35.78
CA ALA A 381 -21.85 -4.24 34.47
C ALA A 381 -21.22 -2.85 34.31
N PHE A 382 -21.28 -2.03 35.36
CA PHE A 382 -20.70 -0.70 35.36
C PHE A 382 -19.17 -0.76 35.23
N VAL A 383 -18.51 -1.60 36.04
CA VAL A 383 -17.05 -1.77 36.00
C VAL A 383 -16.59 -2.31 34.63
N ALA A 384 -17.28 -3.31 34.10
CA ALA A 384 -16.97 -3.85 32.78
C ALA A 384 -17.16 -2.81 31.67
N SER A 385 -18.22 -2.01 31.73
CA SER A 385 -18.44 -0.91 30.77
C SER A 385 -17.34 0.15 30.87
N LEU A 386 -16.97 0.53 32.09
CA LEU A 386 -15.90 1.51 32.34
C LEU A 386 -14.55 1.01 31.81
N ALA A 387 -14.26 -0.29 31.97
CA ALA A 387 -13.04 -0.90 31.43
C ALA A 387 -13.00 -0.81 29.88
N VAL A 388 -14.11 -1.13 29.22
CA VAL A 388 -14.22 -1.01 27.75
C VAL A 388 -14.01 0.43 27.29
N VAL A 389 -14.65 1.41 27.95
CA VAL A 389 -14.50 2.83 27.63
C VAL A 389 -13.07 3.31 27.90
N GLY A 390 -12.46 2.88 29.00
CA GLY A 390 -11.06 3.23 29.35
C GLY A 390 -10.08 2.71 28.29
N ILE A 391 -10.22 1.46 27.85
CA ILE A 391 -9.38 0.90 26.78
C ILE A 391 -9.63 1.63 25.47
N ALA A 392 -10.87 1.93 25.11
CA ALA A 392 -11.22 2.65 23.89
C ALA A 392 -10.70 4.09 23.87
N TYR A 393 -10.55 4.72 25.04
CA TYR A 393 -9.94 6.04 25.16
C TYR A 393 -8.42 6.00 24.92
N LEU A 394 -7.76 4.92 25.35
CA LEU A 394 -6.31 4.74 25.15
C LEU A 394 -5.99 4.31 23.71
N ASP A 395 -6.71 3.31 23.21
CA ASP A 395 -6.54 2.77 21.84
C ASP A 395 -7.86 2.16 21.37
N LYS A 396 -8.54 2.82 20.43
CA LYS A 396 -9.80 2.37 19.83
C LYS A 396 -9.65 1.01 19.13
N LEU A 397 -8.51 0.78 18.48
CA LEU A 397 -8.26 -0.44 17.73
C LEU A 397 -8.09 -1.63 18.68
N LEU A 398 -7.30 -1.45 19.75
CA LEU A 398 -7.11 -2.46 20.78
C LEU A 398 -8.45 -2.80 21.46
N ALA A 399 -9.27 -1.78 21.77
CA ALA A 399 -10.60 -1.99 22.34
C ALA A 399 -11.49 -2.86 21.45
N ARG A 400 -11.53 -2.60 20.13
CA ARG A 400 -12.30 -3.41 19.16
C ARG A 400 -11.78 -4.85 19.07
N LEU A 401 -10.46 -5.04 19.07
CA LEU A 401 -9.84 -6.36 19.06
C LEU A 401 -10.18 -7.17 20.31
N LEU A 402 -10.05 -6.58 21.49
CA LEU A 402 -10.37 -7.25 22.75
C LEU A 402 -11.87 -7.54 22.89
N LEU A 403 -12.71 -6.60 22.44
CA LEU A 403 -14.15 -6.78 22.44
C LEU A 403 -14.59 -7.92 21.51
N SER A 404 -14.06 -7.96 20.29
CA SER A 404 -14.35 -9.03 19.32
C SER A 404 -13.84 -10.39 19.80
N LEU A 405 -12.63 -10.43 20.39
CA LEU A 405 -12.09 -11.65 21.01
C LEU A 405 -12.97 -12.13 22.15
N GLY A 406 -13.41 -11.23 23.03
CA GLY A 406 -14.33 -11.56 24.12
C GLY A 406 -15.63 -12.18 23.61
N VAL A 407 -16.25 -11.56 22.60
CA VAL A 407 -17.47 -12.10 21.96
C VAL A 407 -17.20 -13.46 21.31
N ALA A 408 -16.10 -13.61 20.57
CA ALA A 408 -15.73 -14.86 19.90
C ALA A 408 -15.51 -16.03 20.87
N VAL A 409 -15.03 -15.76 22.08
CA VAL A 409 -14.86 -16.79 23.12
C VAL A 409 -16.16 -17.06 23.87
N MET A 410 -16.92 -16.03 24.23
CA MET A 410 -18.12 -16.16 25.04
C MET A 410 -19.31 -16.78 24.29
N VAL A 411 -19.50 -16.43 23.02
CA VAL A 411 -20.69 -16.88 22.27
C VAL A 411 -20.75 -18.38 22.06
N PRO A 412 -19.70 -19.10 21.67
CA PRO A 412 -19.73 -20.56 21.57
C PRO A 412 -20.05 -21.25 22.91
N ALA A 413 -19.50 -20.74 24.02
CA ALA A 413 -19.82 -21.25 25.34
C ALA A 413 -21.30 -21.10 25.67
N VAL A 414 -21.88 -19.93 25.40
CA VAL A 414 -23.34 -19.69 25.60
C VAL A 414 -24.16 -20.52 24.63
N ALA A 415 -23.75 -20.71 23.39
CA ALA A 415 -24.46 -21.54 22.42
C ALA A 415 -24.59 -22.99 22.91
N VAL A 416 -23.54 -23.56 23.47
CA VAL A 416 -23.56 -24.91 24.06
C VAL A 416 -24.41 -24.93 25.31
N LEU A 417 -24.25 -24.01 26.24
CA LEU A 417 -25.00 -23.97 27.48
C LEU A 417 -26.53 -23.87 27.22
N VAL A 418 -26.97 -22.96 26.35
CA VAL A 418 -28.38 -22.76 26.03
C VAL A 418 -28.97 -23.98 25.34
N SER A 419 -28.24 -24.63 24.45
CA SER A 419 -28.70 -25.84 23.76
C SER A 419 -28.82 -27.02 24.73
N VAL A 420 -27.86 -27.23 25.62
CA VAL A 420 -27.88 -28.32 26.63
C VAL A 420 -29.01 -28.09 27.64
N VAL A 421 -29.15 -26.88 28.18
CA VAL A 421 -30.22 -26.57 29.16
C VAL A 421 -31.63 -26.75 28.54
N ARG A 422 -31.82 -26.35 27.28
CA ARG A 422 -33.09 -26.54 26.57
C ARG A 422 -33.37 -28.02 26.30
N VAL A 423 -32.40 -28.78 25.86
CA VAL A 423 -32.57 -30.21 25.57
C VAL A 423 -32.89 -31.00 26.88
N SER A 424 -32.14 -30.74 27.96
CA SER A 424 -32.40 -31.37 29.26
C SER A 424 -33.72 -30.98 29.90
N GLY A 425 -34.15 -29.68 29.78
CA GLY A 425 -35.43 -29.22 30.30
C GLY A 425 -36.65 -29.74 29.55
N LEU A 426 -36.50 -30.08 28.25
CA LEU A 426 -37.57 -30.72 27.46
C LEU A 426 -37.72 -32.21 27.76
N SER A 427 -36.61 -32.88 28.15
CA SER A 427 -36.59 -34.30 28.52
C SER A 427 -37.41 -34.59 29.80
N THR A 428 -37.56 -33.62 30.69
CA THR A 428 -38.28 -33.79 31.97
C THR A 428 -39.77 -33.53 31.87
N ARG A 429 -40.29 -32.97 30.77
CA ARG A 429 -41.68 -32.49 30.70
C ARG A 429 -42.63 -33.18 29.70
N ARG A 430 -42.13 -33.87 28.64
CA ARG A 430 -42.96 -34.68 27.71
C ARG A 430 -42.03 -35.54 26.83
N ALA A 431 -42.43 -36.81 26.59
CA ALA A 431 -41.77 -37.75 25.68
C ALA A 431 -41.86 -37.27 24.22
N GLY A 432 -41.03 -36.27 23.85
CA GLY A 432 -40.80 -35.90 22.48
C GLY A 432 -39.71 -36.79 21.86
N HIS A 433 -39.75 -36.95 20.52
CA HIS A 433 -38.74 -37.72 19.78
C HIS A 433 -37.34 -37.16 20.10
N PRO A 434 -36.37 -37.98 20.59
CA PRO A 434 -35.07 -37.49 21.02
C PRO A 434 -34.30 -36.82 19.90
N LEU A 435 -34.46 -37.28 18.65
CA LEU A 435 -33.87 -36.67 17.46
C LEU A 435 -34.38 -35.22 17.20
N ILE A 436 -35.65 -34.96 17.39
CA ILE A 436 -36.26 -33.62 17.21
C ILE A 436 -35.71 -32.67 18.27
N SER A 437 -35.58 -33.12 19.51
CA SER A 437 -35.04 -32.31 20.60
C SER A 437 -33.54 -31.98 20.36
N ALA A 438 -32.74 -32.97 19.91
CA ALA A 438 -31.36 -32.78 19.55
C ALA A 438 -31.18 -31.80 18.36
N LEU A 439 -32.03 -31.95 17.32
CA LEU A 439 -32.01 -31.05 16.15
C LEU A 439 -32.36 -29.61 16.55
N ARG A 440 -33.37 -29.42 17.40
CA ARG A 440 -33.72 -28.08 17.91
C ARG A 440 -32.62 -27.46 18.75
N GLY A 441 -31.96 -28.24 19.60
CA GLY A 441 -30.79 -27.79 20.36
C GLY A 441 -29.62 -27.37 19.43
N TRP A 442 -29.35 -28.20 18.43
CA TRP A 442 -28.30 -27.91 17.42
C TRP A 442 -28.63 -26.63 16.62
N LEU A 443 -29.83 -26.50 16.08
CA LEU A 443 -30.27 -25.29 15.36
C LEU A 443 -30.15 -24.03 16.22
N LEU A 444 -30.50 -24.12 17.50
CA LEU A 444 -30.38 -23.01 18.44
C LEU A 444 -28.90 -22.64 18.67
N ALA A 445 -28.00 -23.64 18.82
CA ALA A 445 -26.58 -23.38 18.97
C ALA A 445 -25.97 -22.71 17.73
N VAL A 446 -26.34 -23.19 16.53
CA VAL A 446 -25.93 -22.58 15.27
C VAL A 446 -26.43 -21.14 15.15
N PHE A 447 -27.71 -20.89 15.47
CA PHE A 447 -28.27 -19.54 15.44
C PHE A 447 -27.52 -18.57 16.38
N VAL A 448 -27.24 -18.99 17.61
CA VAL A 448 -26.50 -18.19 18.60
C VAL A 448 -25.03 -17.93 18.08
N ALA A 449 -24.40 -18.95 17.54
CA ALA A 449 -23.04 -18.84 17.00
C ALA A 449 -22.98 -17.87 15.81
N VAL A 450 -23.94 -17.97 14.88
CA VAL A 450 -24.05 -17.05 13.73
C VAL A 450 -24.31 -15.62 14.20
N ALA A 451 -25.19 -15.40 15.16
CA ALA A 451 -25.45 -14.08 15.73
C ALA A 451 -24.20 -13.47 16.38
N GLY A 452 -23.43 -14.30 17.11
CA GLY A 452 -22.15 -13.86 17.66
C GLY A 452 -21.09 -13.56 16.60
N GLY A 453 -20.99 -14.40 15.58
CA GLY A 453 -20.10 -14.17 14.43
C GLY A 453 -20.41 -12.85 13.71
N LEU A 454 -21.72 -12.53 13.58
CA LEU A 454 -22.16 -11.26 13.00
C LEU A 454 -21.71 -10.06 13.86
N VAL A 455 -21.81 -10.16 15.21
CA VAL A 455 -21.34 -9.10 16.11
C VAL A 455 -19.82 -8.92 15.99
N VAL A 456 -19.04 -10.01 15.93
CA VAL A 456 -17.60 -9.95 15.70
C VAL A 456 -17.28 -9.25 14.36
N ALA A 457 -17.96 -9.67 13.29
CA ALA A 457 -17.80 -9.06 11.97
C ALA A 457 -18.15 -7.56 11.98
N GLY A 458 -19.25 -7.17 12.67
CA GLY A 458 -19.64 -5.78 12.83
C GLY A 458 -18.59 -4.94 13.56
N ILE A 459 -18.04 -5.42 14.67
CA ILE A 459 -17.01 -4.71 15.45
C ILE A 459 -15.73 -4.52 14.62
N LEU A 460 -15.35 -5.53 13.81
CA LEU A 460 -14.15 -5.54 12.98
C LEU A 460 -14.37 -4.94 11.58
N SER A 461 -15.50 -4.29 11.32
CA SER A 461 -15.80 -3.66 10.02
C SER A 461 -15.10 -2.32 9.79
N ASP A 462 -14.15 -1.93 10.64
CA ASP A 462 -13.36 -0.71 10.48
C ASP A 462 -12.32 -0.84 9.36
N ARG A 463 -12.07 0.27 8.65
CA ARG A 463 -11.08 0.35 7.57
C ARG A 463 -9.70 -0.12 7.98
N SER A 464 -9.30 0.13 9.22
CA SER A 464 -8.02 -0.31 9.76
C SER A 464 -7.78 -1.82 9.64
N PHE A 465 -8.87 -2.61 9.66
CA PHE A 465 -8.78 -4.06 9.48
C PHE A 465 -8.65 -4.48 8.01
N PHE A 466 -9.10 -3.62 7.08
CA PHE A 466 -8.95 -3.87 5.63
C PHE A 466 -7.57 -3.53 5.11
N SER A 467 -7.04 -2.40 5.55
CA SER A 467 -5.73 -1.92 5.14
C SER A 467 -4.59 -2.62 5.87
N LYS A 468 -4.88 -3.41 6.92
CA LYS A 468 -3.87 -4.13 7.69
C LYS A 468 -3.21 -5.25 6.88
N ILE A 469 -2.07 -4.94 6.33
CA ILE A 469 -1.10 -5.86 5.73
C ILE A 469 -0.58 -6.91 6.76
N VAL A 470 -0.71 -6.60 8.05
CA VAL A 470 -0.13 -7.38 9.18
C VAL A 470 -0.92 -8.64 9.53
N GLN A 471 -2.14 -8.80 9.08
CA GLN A 471 -2.96 -9.98 9.42
C GLN A 471 -2.35 -11.32 8.97
N PHE A 472 -1.45 -11.31 7.98
CA PHE A 472 -0.84 -12.53 7.46
C PHE A 472 0.45 -12.96 8.16
N LEU A 473 1.08 -12.11 8.98
CA LEU A 473 2.24 -12.52 9.78
C LEU A 473 1.87 -13.52 10.88
N GLY A 474 0.63 -13.51 11.37
CA GLY A 474 0.13 -14.46 12.37
C GLY A 474 -0.02 -15.90 11.86
N VAL A 475 -0.30 -16.09 10.58
CA VAL A 475 -0.45 -17.44 9.99
C VAL A 475 0.90 -18.10 9.78
N LYS A 476 1.96 -17.33 9.46
CA LYS A 476 3.32 -17.88 9.36
C LYS A 476 3.90 -18.31 10.71
N ALA A 477 3.53 -17.66 11.81
CA ALA A 477 3.98 -18.04 13.14
C ALA A 477 3.34 -19.34 13.66
N SER A 478 2.23 -19.79 13.09
CA SER A 478 1.57 -21.05 13.45
C SER A 478 2.03 -22.27 12.63
N HIS A 479 2.87 -22.07 11.60
CA HIS A 479 3.40 -23.11 10.73
C HIS A 479 4.91 -23.32 10.85
N THR A 480 5.58 -22.61 11.77
CA THR A 480 6.94 -22.86 12.25
C THR A 480 6.91 -23.53 13.62
#